data_b6dffd74be1024484437f488dab12332
#
_entry.id   b6dffd74be1024484437f488dab12332
#
_cell.length_a   1.000
_cell.length_b   1.000
_cell.length_c   1.000
_cell.angle_alpha   90.00
_cell.angle_beta   90.00
_cell.angle_gamma   90.00
#
_symmetry.space_group_name_H-M   'P 1'
#
loop_
_entity.id
_entity.type
_entity.pdbx_description
1 polymer ?
#
loop_
_entity_poly.entity_id
_entity_poly.type
_entity_poly.pdbx_seq_one_letter_code
_entity_poly.pdbx_strand_id
1 'polypeptide(L)'
;MRSVVAGVLLPVLVVVLIGPYTFLPSLLEYAVARDVKARLGIEKQPYVELKSDPPLRMLAGEFSGGRIVMKNTDLGNVTATRARIDLDPFDIDVWATMRKGQVVDRDPLSGDVRVDVPEWEVSRLAKAGSEIPIQDVDVQKDGVVVRSEVSVLGRRFPASIEGEPGLRDGELIFQPQGLTAAGVQVPDELADRLLAGTSFEYPLDRLPYQTTITGVEAEEGRIMLSGSVPSIPLGAYPGG
;
A
#
# COMPACT_ATOMS: atom_id res chain seq x y z
N MET A 1 -3.26 -17.71 -59.14
CA MET A 1 -2.67 -16.59 -58.39
C MET A 1 -3.58 -15.99 -57.30
N ARG A 2 -4.92 -16.04 -57.45
CA ARG A 2 -5.85 -15.48 -56.44
C ARG A 2 -5.88 -16.22 -55.10
N SER A 3 -5.68 -17.53 -55.07
CA SER A 3 -5.76 -18.37 -53.85
C SER A 3 -4.49 -18.27 -52.96
N VAL A 4 -3.34 -17.98 -53.50
CA VAL A 4 -2.08 -17.83 -52.74
C VAL A 4 -2.07 -16.48 -52.01
N VAL A 5 -2.61 -15.44 -52.65
CA VAL A 5 -2.73 -14.09 -52.05
C VAL A 5 -3.69 -14.10 -50.85
N ALA A 6 -4.81 -14.84 -50.97
CA ALA A 6 -5.75 -15.00 -49.84
C ALA A 6 -5.15 -15.81 -48.67
N GLY A 7 -4.31 -16.82 -48.98
CA GLY A 7 -3.64 -17.64 -47.97
C GLY A 7 -2.59 -16.91 -47.14
N VAL A 8 -2.01 -15.82 -47.66
CA VAL A 8 -1.03 -15.00 -46.94
C VAL A 8 -1.71 -13.78 -46.30
N LEU A 9 -2.71 -13.20 -46.94
CA LEU A 9 -3.43 -12.03 -46.41
C LEU A 9 -4.23 -12.34 -45.15
N LEU A 10 -4.82 -13.52 -45.00
CA LEU A 10 -5.60 -13.89 -43.83
C LEU A 10 -4.74 -13.98 -42.55
N PRO A 11 -3.61 -14.72 -42.52
CA PRO A 11 -2.75 -14.73 -41.31
C PRO A 11 -2.12 -13.37 -41.02
N VAL A 12 -1.76 -12.57 -42.03
CA VAL A 12 -1.27 -11.21 -41.83
C VAL A 12 -2.36 -10.32 -41.22
N LEU A 13 -3.59 -10.42 -41.70
CA LEU A 13 -4.73 -9.70 -41.16
C LEU A 13 -5.01 -10.12 -39.71
N VAL A 14 -4.91 -11.41 -39.39
CA VAL A 14 -5.07 -11.95 -38.03
C VAL A 14 -3.98 -11.43 -37.11
N VAL A 15 -2.72 -11.43 -37.58
CA VAL A 15 -1.60 -10.88 -36.77
C VAL A 15 -1.77 -9.38 -36.56
N VAL A 16 -2.20 -8.62 -37.54
CA VAL A 16 -2.42 -7.16 -37.43
C VAL A 16 -3.63 -6.84 -36.57
N LEU A 17 -4.67 -7.66 -36.58
CA LEU A 17 -5.87 -7.45 -35.76
C LEU A 17 -5.74 -8.00 -34.33
N ILE A 18 -5.08 -9.14 -34.13
CA ILE A 18 -4.97 -9.81 -32.83
C ILE A 18 -3.66 -9.46 -32.13
N GLY A 19 -2.58 -9.20 -32.88
CA GLY A 19 -1.26 -8.85 -32.33
C GLY A 19 -1.30 -7.74 -31.29
N PRO A 20 -1.91 -6.58 -31.59
CA PRO A 20 -1.99 -5.49 -30.61
C PRO A 20 -2.67 -5.88 -29.30
N TYR A 21 -3.67 -6.79 -29.34
CA TYR A 21 -4.37 -7.26 -28.15
C TYR A 21 -3.52 -8.11 -27.20
N THR A 22 -2.55 -8.82 -27.76
CA THR A 22 -1.70 -9.72 -26.95
C THR A 22 -0.45 -9.04 -26.44
N PHE A 23 0.10 -8.07 -27.18
CA PHE A 23 1.38 -7.42 -26.82
C PHE A 23 1.22 -6.05 -26.15
N LEU A 24 0.18 -5.29 -26.52
CA LEU A 24 0.01 -3.92 -26.01
C LEU A 24 -0.21 -3.88 -24.48
N PRO A 25 -1.05 -4.76 -23.87
CA PRO A 25 -1.21 -4.79 -22.42
C PRO A 25 0.12 -4.97 -21.72
N SER A 26 0.88 -5.99 -22.09
CA SER A 26 2.17 -6.31 -21.47
C SER A 26 3.21 -5.20 -21.61
N LEU A 27 3.20 -4.49 -22.72
CA LEU A 27 4.09 -3.33 -22.91
C LEU A 27 3.71 -2.16 -22.01
N LEU A 28 2.42 -1.87 -21.88
CA LEU A 28 1.92 -0.80 -21.04
C LEU A 28 2.10 -1.13 -19.54
N GLU A 29 1.79 -2.36 -19.14
CA GLU A 29 2.03 -2.86 -17.78
C GLU A 29 3.51 -2.75 -17.40
N TYR A 30 4.40 -3.14 -18.30
CA TYR A 30 5.85 -3.00 -18.10
C TYR A 30 6.27 -1.53 -17.98
N ALA A 31 5.73 -0.65 -18.83
CA ALA A 31 6.04 0.78 -18.80
C ALA A 31 5.58 1.42 -17.48
N VAL A 32 4.35 1.12 -17.04
CA VAL A 32 3.81 1.59 -15.75
C VAL A 32 4.63 1.03 -14.58
N ALA A 33 4.93 -0.27 -14.59
CA ALA A 33 5.73 -0.90 -13.55
C ALA A 33 7.13 -0.28 -13.43
N ARG A 34 7.77 0.03 -14.54
CA ARG A 34 9.08 0.69 -14.58
C ARG A 34 9.00 2.12 -14.03
N ASP A 35 7.97 2.86 -14.40
CA ASP A 35 7.78 4.24 -13.94
C ASP A 35 7.53 4.29 -12.42
N VAL A 36 6.62 3.45 -11.92
CA VAL A 36 6.35 3.32 -10.47
C VAL A 36 7.62 2.91 -9.71
N LYS A 37 8.37 1.93 -10.22
CA LYS A 37 9.64 1.51 -9.62
C LYS A 37 10.62 2.68 -9.50
N ALA A 38 10.81 3.44 -10.57
CA ALA A 38 11.77 4.54 -10.62
C ALA A 38 11.37 5.68 -9.65
N ARG A 39 10.06 5.98 -9.55
CA ARG A 39 9.55 7.05 -8.69
C ARG A 39 9.60 6.73 -7.21
N LEU A 40 9.26 5.50 -6.86
CA LEU A 40 9.29 5.06 -5.47
C LEU A 40 10.68 4.62 -5.01
N GLY A 41 11.65 4.50 -5.93
CA GLY A 41 13.00 4.02 -5.60
C GLY A 41 13.02 2.57 -5.11
N ILE A 42 11.99 1.77 -5.44
CA ILE A 42 11.87 0.39 -4.97
C ILE A 42 12.80 -0.54 -5.74
N GLU A 43 13.42 -1.48 -5.03
CA GLU A 43 14.38 -2.41 -5.65
C GLU A 43 13.72 -3.36 -6.64
N LYS A 44 12.56 -3.90 -6.27
CA LYS A 44 11.83 -4.90 -7.06
C LYS A 44 10.77 -4.23 -7.94
N GLN A 45 10.64 -4.73 -9.16
CA GLN A 45 9.60 -4.26 -10.06
C GLN A 45 8.22 -4.65 -9.52
N PRO A 46 7.27 -3.70 -9.42
CA PRO A 46 5.91 -3.99 -9.02
C PRO A 46 5.21 -4.85 -10.08
N TYR A 47 4.27 -5.67 -9.63
CA TYR A 47 3.33 -6.32 -10.53
C TYR A 47 2.23 -5.32 -10.88
N VAL A 48 1.99 -5.15 -12.18
CA VAL A 48 0.95 -4.26 -12.71
C VAL A 48 0.03 -5.09 -13.58
N GLU A 49 -1.27 -4.94 -13.41
CA GLU A 49 -2.33 -5.51 -14.22
C GLU A 49 -3.24 -4.37 -14.65
N LEU A 50 -3.42 -4.19 -15.94
CA LEU A 50 -4.31 -3.18 -16.51
C LEU A 50 -5.55 -3.84 -17.10
N LYS A 51 -6.72 -3.24 -16.88
CA LYS A 51 -8.01 -3.76 -17.34
C LYS A 51 -8.68 -2.78 -18.27
N SER A 52 -9.27 -3.31 -19.36
CA SER A 52 -10.08 -2.55 -20.28
C SER A 52 -11.29 -3.38 -20.67
N ASP A 53 -12.48 -2.80 -20.53
CA ASP A 53 -13.72 -3.47 -20.90
C ASP A 53 -14.59 -2.53 -21.76
N PRO A 54 -14.87 -2.89 -23.03
CA PRO A 54 -14.32 -4.03 -23.76
C PRO A 54 -12.82 -3.86 -24.10
N PRO A 55 -12.08 -4.96 -24.33
CA PRO A 55 -10.62 -4.93 -24.56
C PRO A 55 -10.16 -4.01 -25.71
N LEU A 56 -11.03 -3.75 -26.68
CA LEU A 56 -10.78 -2.83 -27.80
C LEU A 56 -10.47 -1.39 -27.35
N ARG A 57 -11.01 -0.95 -26.22
CA ARG A 57 -10.80 0.41 -25.69
C ARG A 57 -9.35 0.68 -25.29
N MET A 58 -8.61 -0.37 -24.94
CA MET A 58 -7.18 -0.27 -24.68
C MET A 58 -6.38 0.33 -25.85
N LEU A 59 -6.80 0.07 -27.10
CA LEU A 59 -6.17 0.68 -28.28
C LEU A 59 -6.42 2.18 -28.36
N ALA A 60 -7.53 2.65 -27.80
CA ALA A 60 -7.84 4.07 -27.66
C ALA A 60 -7.17 4.70 -26.42
N GLY A 61 -6.57 3.85 -25.56
CA GLY A 61 -5.95 4.26 -24.31
C GLY A 61 -6.92 4.34 -23.13
N GLU A 62 -8.13 3.79 -23.28
CA GLU A 62 -9.16 3.79 -22.25
C GLU A 62 -9.06 2.52 -21.39
N PHE A 63 -8.89 2.68 -20.07
CA PHE A 63 -8.81 1.59 -19.10
C PHE A 63 -9.96 1.68 -18.11
N SER A 64 -10.58 0.54 -17.85
CA SER A 64 -11.65 0.42 -16.84
C SER A 64 -11.12 0.28 -15.42
N GLY A 65 -9.81 0.30 -15.25
CA GLY A 65 -9.09 0.20 -13.98
C GLY A 65 -7.85 -0.66 -14.10
N GLY A 66 -7.30 -1.04 -12.95
CA GLY A 66 -6.11 -1.87 -12.90
C GLY A 66 -5.70 -2.20 -11.48
N ARG A 67 -4.55 -2.81 -11.33
CA ARG A 67 -3.98 -3.16 -10.04
C ARG A 67 -2.47 -3.04 -10.06
N ILE A 68 -1.92 -2.40 -9.04
CA ILE A 68 -0.49 -2.35 -8.78
C ILE A 68 -0.22 -3.08 -7.46
N VAL A 69 0.69 -4.04 -7.46
CA VAL A 69 1.09 -4.78 -6.26
C VAL A 69 2.60 -4.67 -6.07
N MET A 70 2.99 -4.12 -4.94
CA MET A 70 4.36 -4.04 -4.48
C MET A 70 4.56 -4.99 -3.30
N LYS A 71 5.71 -5.65 -3.22
CA LYS A 71 6.05 -6.58 -2.13
C LYS A 71 7.37 -6.16 -1.49
N ASN A 72 7.40 -6.22 -0.14
CA ASN A 72 8.55 -5.86 0.67
C ASN A 72 9.11 -4.50 0.23
N THR A 73 8.32 -3.46 0.42
CA THR A 73 8.61 -2.12 -0.07
C THR A 73 8.56 -1.10 1.07
N ASP A 74 9.44 -0.12 0.98
CA ASP A 74 9.43 1.02 1.88
C ASP A 74 8.53 2.11 1.28
N LEU A 75 7.60 2.57 2.09
CA LEU A 75 6.63 3.62 1.75
C LEU A 75 6.90 4.87 2.59
N GLY A 76 8.07 5.46 2.39
CA GLY A 76 8.53 6.61 3.17
C GLY A 76 9.01 6.21 4.55
N ASN A 77 8.15 6.25 5.56
CA ASN A 77 8.48 5.95 6.95
C ASN A 77 7.94 4.59 7.44
N VAL A 78 7.25 3.84 6.58
CA VAL A 78 6.64 2.54 6.89
C VAL A 78 7.12 1.47 5.90
N THR A 79 7.60 0.35 6.41
CA THR A 79 7.94 -0.81 5.59
C THR A 79 6.75 -1.76 5.52
N ALA A 80 6.32 -2.07 4.30
CA ALA A 80 5.19 -2.96 4.03
C ALA A 80 5.64 -4.29 3.43
N THR A 81 5.05 -5.39 3.88
CA THR A 81 5.20 -6.69 3.22
C THR A 81 4.47 -6.72 1.89
N ARG A 82 3.36 -6.01 1.80
CA ARG A 82 2.57 -5.82 0.58
C ARG A 82 1.91 -4.46 0.59
N ALA A 83 1.98 -3.77 -0.54
CA ALA A 83 1.12 -2.63 -0.84
C ALA A 83 0.38 -2.93 -2.15
N ARG A 84 -0.91 -2.71 -2.16
CA ARG A 84 -1.79 -2.92 -3.31
C ARG A 84 -2.57 -1.65 -3.57
N ILE A 85 -2.59 -1.24 -4.83
CA ILE A 85 -3.42 -0.15 -5.31
C ILE A 85 -4.36 -0.73 -6.35
N ASP A 86 -5.66 -0.61 -6.13
CA ASP A 86 -6.69 -0.90 -7.12
C ASP A 86 -7.06 0.42 -7.79
N LEU A 87 -6.72 0.55 -9.07
CA LEU A 87 -6.86 1.79 -9.84
C LEU A 87 -8.29 2.00 -10.29
N ASP A 88 -8.76 3.24 -10.19
CA ASP A 88 -9.99 3.72 -10.84
C ASP A 88 -9.86 3.69 -12.37
N PRO A 89 -10.94 3.87 -13.14
CA PRO A 89 -10.87 4.07 -14.58
C PRO A 89 -9.99 5.28 -14.94
N PHE A 90 -9.17 5.14 -15.97
CA PHE A 90 -8.23 6.17 -16.42
C PHE A 90 -7.91 6.07 -17.91
N ASP A 91 -7.35 7.14 -18.46
CA ASP A 91 -6.96 7.25 -19.86
C ASP A 91 -5.46 7.51 -20.03
N ILE A 92 -4.86 6.81 -21.00
CA ILE A 92 -3.45 6.97 -21.41
C ILE A 92 -3.40 7.40 -22.88
N ASP A 93 -2.51 8.33 -23.21
CA ASP A 93 -2.17 8.56 -24.62
C ASP A 93 -1.20 7.47 -25.11
N VAL A 94 -1.76 6.40 -25.68
CA VAL A 94 -0.98 5.24 -26.16
C VAL A 94 0.05 5.65 -27.21
N TRP A 95 -0.30 6.55 -28.15
CA TRP A 95 0.58 6.99 -29.22
C TRP A 95 1.74 7.85 -28.71
N ALA A 96 1.45 8.75 -27.79
CA ALA A 96 2.50 9.52 -27.13
C ALA A 96 3.39 8.61 -26.28
N THR A 97 2.82 7.64 -25.54
CA THR A 97 3.53 6.65 -24.74
C THR A 97 4.49 5.81 -25.60
N MET A 98 4.01 5.28 -26.73
CA MET A 98 4.86 4.50 -27.64
C MET A 98 5.98 5.35 -28.25
N ARG A 99 5.71 6.60 -28.62
CA ARG A 99 6.68 7.49 -29.24
C ARG A 99 7.75 7.99 -28.27
N LYS A 100 7.35 8.26 -27.01
CA LYS A 100 8.26 8.80 -25.98
C LYS A 100 8.94 7.71 -25.16
N GLY A 101 8.44 6.45 -25.21
CA GLY A 101 8.91 5.36 -24.37
C GLY A 101 8.63 5.55 -22.87
N GLN A 102 7.73 6.47 -22.54
CA GLN A 102 7.28 6.80 -21.20
C GLN A 102 5.76 6.89 -21.20
N VAL A 103 5.11 6.48 -20.10
CA VAL A 103 3.66 6.59 -19.99
C VAL A 103 3.26 8.07 -20.04
N VAL A 104 2.29 8.38 -20.88
CA VAL A 104 1.68 9.71 -20.97
C VAL A 104 0.22 9.55 -20.58
N ASP A 105 -0.08 9.92 -19.34
CA ASP A 105 -1.43 9.99 -18.81
C ASP A 105 -2.16 11.23 -19.36
N ARG A 106 -3.46 11.12 -19.52
CA ARG A 106 -4.34 12.27 -19.79
C ARG A 106 -4.84 12.87 -18.50
N ASP A 107 -5.12 12.00 -17.52
CA ASP A 107 -5.52 12.35 -16.16
C ASP A 107 -4.66 11.59 -15.17
N PRO A 108 -4.31 12.16 -14.00
CA PRO A 108 -3.57 11.47 -12.97
C PRO A 108 -4.36 10.25 -12.49
N LEU A 109 -3.66 9.12 -12.28
CA LEU A 109 -4.28 7.91 -11.79
C LEU A 109 -4.69 8.08 -10.33
N SER A 110 -5.90 7.63 -10.00
CA SER A 110 -6.39 7.50 -8.63
C SER A 110 -6.74 6.06 -8.30
N GLY A 111 -7.00 5.76 -7.05
CA GLY A 111 -7.44 4.44 -6.64
C GLY A 111 -7.42 4.20 -5.15
N ASP A 112 -7.91 3.02 -4.77
CA ASP A 112 -7.90 2.53 -3.40
C ASP A 112 -6.58 1.84 -3.09
N VAL A 113 -6.03 2.10 -1.89
CA VAL A 113 -4.79 1.50 -1.41
C VAL A 113 -5.05 0.59 -0.22
N ARG A 114 -4.34 -0.52 -0.16
CA ARG A 114 -4.20 -1.39 1.00
C ARG A 114 -2.75 -1.68 1.26
N VAL A 115 -2.33 -1.56 2.52
CA VAL A 115 -0.93 -1.73 2.94
C VAL A 115 -0.90 -2.70 4.10
N ASP A 116 -0.18 -3.81 3.94
CA ASP A 116 0.05 -4.81 4.98
C ASP A 116 1.35 -4.46 5.72
N VAL A 117 1.23 -3.98 6.96
CA VAL A 117 2.36 -3.63 7.84
C VAL A 117 2.62 -4.81 8.78
N PRO A 118 3.76 -5.50 8.68
CA PRO A 118 4.05 -6.67 9.50
C PRO A 118 4.32 -6.29 10.96
N GLU A 119 4.09 -7.22 11.86
CA GLU A 119 4.25 -7.07 13.31
C GLU A 119 5.62 -6.50 13.72
N TRP A 120 6.71 -6.96 13.10
CA TRP A 120 8.05 -6.44 13.41
C TRP A 120 8.18 -4.95 13.09
N GLU A 121 7.49 -4.47 12.05
CA GLU A 121 7.46 -3.05 11.70
C GLU A 121 6.57 -2.27 12.66
N VAL A 122 5.42 -2.83 13.03
CA VAL A 122 4.56 -2.25 14.07
C VAL A 122 5.35 -2.09 15.38
N SER A 123 6.11 -3.11 15.77
CA SER A 123 6.99 -3.06 16.94
C SER A 123 8.08 -1.97 16.82
N ARG A 124 8.66 -1.81 15.62
CA ARG A 124 9.64 -0.75 15.35
C ARG A 124 9.02 0.64 15.49
N LEU A 125 7.84 0.84 14.88
CA LEU A 125 7.12 2.12 14.94
C LEU A 125 6.70 2.46 16.36
N ALA A 126 6.15 1.48 17.08
CA ALA A 126 5.75 1.63 18.47
C ALA A 126 6.92 2.05 19.36
N LYS A 127 8.07 1.40 19.21
CA LYS A 127 9.31 1.76 19.95
C LYS A 127 9.82 3.16 19.62
N ALA A 128 9.63 3.61 18.39
CA ALA A 128 10.07 4.94 17.95
C ALA A 128 9.15 6.07 18.43
N GLY A 129 7.86 5.80 18.58
CA GLY A 129 6.84 6.80 18.94
C GLY A 129 6.39 6.78 20.41
N SER A 130 6.89 5.85 21.21
CA SER A 130 6.48 5.70 22.63
C SER A 130 7.48 6.29 23.59
N GLU A 131 6.97 6.96 24.62
CA GLU A 131 7.76 7.43 25.77
C GLU A 131 8.07 6.30 26.77
N ILE A 132 7.30 5.21 26.74
CA ILE A 132 7.53 4.04 27.58
C ILE A 132 8.42 3.00 26.88
N PRO A 133 9.24 2.24 27.62
CA PRO A 133 10.11 1.21 27.04
C PRO A 133 9.28 0.02 26.56
N ILE A 134 8.99 -0.04 25.26
CA ILE A 134 8.31 -1.17 24.63
C ILE A 134 9.33 -2.29 24.40
N GLN A 135 9.07 -3.47 24.95
CA GLN A 135 9.89 -4.66 24.75
C GLN A 135 9.49 -5.38 23.45
N ASP A 136 8.19 -5.60 23.27
CA ASP A 136 7.63 -6.38 22.20
C ASP A 136 6.19 -5.94 21.89
N VAL A 137 5.75 -6.18 20.66
CA VAL A 137 4.38 -5.94 20.19
C VAL A 137 3.92 -7.20 19.48
N ASP A 138 2.77 -7.71 19.87
CA ASP A 138 2.12 -8.89 19.33
C ASP A 138 0.79 -8.47 18.68
N VAL A 139 0.68 -8.62 17.37
CA VAL A 139 -0.51 -8.22 16.61
C VAL A 139 -1.40 -9.45 16.42
N GLN A 140 -2.54 -9.43 17.06
CA GLN A 140 -3.56 -10.46 17.04
C GLN A 140 -4.72 -10.07 16.12
N LYS A 141 -5.60 -11.02 15.81
CA LYS A 141 -6.70 -10.82 14.88
C LYS A 141 -7.60 -9.61 15.21
N ASP A 142 -7.84 -9.37 16.49
CA ASP A 142 -8.80 -8.36 16.93
C ASP A 142 -8.16 -7.27 17.80
N GLY A 143 -6.82 -7.18 17.82
CA GLY A 143 -6.15 -6.18 18.64
C GLY A 143 -4.63 -6.29 18.64
N VAL A 144 -4.02 -5.52 19.51
CA VAL A 144 -2.56 -5.46 19.68
C VAL A 144 -2.22 -5.60 21.14
N VAL A 145 -1.26 -6.44 21.47
CA VAL A 145 -0.71 -6.60 22.82
C VAL A 145 0.69 -6.01 22.87
N VAL A 146 0.85 -4.95 23.66
CA VAL A 146 2.14 -4.29 23.87
C VAL A 146 2.75 -4.80 25.16
N ARG A 147 3.92 -5.41 25.10
CA ARG A 147 4.68 -5.83 26.29
C ARG A 147 5.68 -4.74 26.68
N SER A 148 5.62 -4.35 27.94
CA SER A 148 6.40 -3.24 28.49
C SER A 148 6.83 -3.57 29.93
N GLU A 149 7.52 -2.63 30.58
CA GLU A 149 7.78 -2.63 32.00
C GLU A 149 7.18 -1.40 32.65
N VAL A 150 6.45 -1.58 33.74
CA VAL A 150 5.95 -0.48 34.56
C VAL A 150 6.77 -0.36 35.84
N SER A 151 7.09 0.86 36.25
CA SER A 151 7.80 1.11 37.49
C SER A 151 6.83 1.50 38.59
N VAL A 152 6.74 0.65 39.61
CA VAL A 152 5.92 0.92 40.79
C VAL A 152 6.83 0.94 42.04
N LEU A 153 6.84 2.06 42.74
CA LEU A 153 7.67 2.25 43.93
C LEU A 153 9.17 1.95 43.72
N GLY A 154 9.70 2.30 42.52
CA GLY A 154 11.09 2.08 42.16
C GLY A 154 11.45 0.65 41.76
N ARG A 155 10.47 -0.25 41.67
CA ARG A 155 10.65 -1.62 41.16
C ARG A 155 9.99 -1.75 39.80
N ARG A 156 10.64 -2.46 38.85
CA ARG A 156 10.11 -2.74 37.53
C ARG A 156 9.33 -4.05 37.54
N PHE A 157 8.17 -4.02 36.96
CA PHE A 157 7.30 -5.19 36.77
C PHE A 157 6.96 -5.37 35.30
N PRO A 158 6.93 -6.59 34.78
CA PRO A 158 6.45 -6.85 33.46
C PRO A 158 4.96 -6.47 33.36
N ALA A 159 4.60 -5.81 32.28
CA ALA A 159 3.25 -5.37 31.97
C ALA A 159 2.88 -5.71 30.54
N SER A 160 1.62 -6.05 30.34
CA SER A 160 1.01 -6.23 29.03
C SER A 160 -0.16 -5.26 28.90
N ILE A 161 -0.15 -4.47 27.85
CA ILE A 161 -1.21 -3.52 27.53
C ILE A 161 -1.94 -4.07 26.31
N GLU A 162 -3.20 -4.40 26.48
CA GLU A 162 -4.09 -4.82 25.39
C GLU A 162 -4.82 -3.62 24.85
N GLY A 163 -5.02 -3.54 23.52
CA GLY A 163 -5.72 -2.44 22.91
C GLY A 163 -5.93 -2.63 21.41
N GLU A 164 -6.52 -1.64 20.78
CA GLU A 164 -6.83 -1.64 19.36
C GLU A 164 -6.03 -0.58 18.61
N PRO A 165 -5.59 -0.88 17.38
CA PRO A 165 -5.07 0.16 16.51
C PRO A 165 -6.23 1.02 15.99
N GLY A 166 -6.02 2.30 15.87
CA GLY A 166 -7.00 3.25 15.36
C GLY A 166 -6.38 4.32 14.49
N LEU A 167 -7.22 5.19 13.98
CA LEU A 167 -6.81 6.34 13.20
C LEU A 167 -7.42 7.60 13.80
N ARG A 168 -6.59 8.63 14.01
CA ARG A 168 -7.02 9.96 14.45
C ARG A 168 -6.22 11.02 13.70
N ASP A 169 -6.90 11.93 13.01
CA ASP A 169 -6.29 13.06 12.28
C ASP A 169 -5.16 12.67 11.30
N GLY A 170 -5.25 11.46 10.70
CA GLY A 170 -4.24 10.93 9.79
C GLY A 170 -3.04 10.26 10.49
N GLU A 171 -3.11 10.08 11.79
CA GLU A 171 -2.12 9.40 12.61
C GLU A 171 -2.60 8.01 13.03
N LEU A 172 -1.70 7.04 12.96
CA LEU A 172 -1.94 5.71 13.53
C LEU A 172 -1.82 5.84 15.06
N ILE A 173 -2.90 5.50 15.76
CA ILE A 173 -2.96 5.53 17.21
C ILE A 173 -3.13 4.13 17.78
N PHE A 174 -2.69 3.92 18.99
CA PHE A 174 -3.00 2.75 19.80
C PHE A 174 -3.95 3.18 20.93
N GLN A 175 -5.09 2.53 21.02
CA GLN A 175 -6.10 2.75 22.05
C GLN A 175 -6.03 1.63 23.09
N PRO A 176 -5.42 1.86 24.25
CA PRO A 176 -5.36 0.85 25.28
C PRO A 176 -6.73 0.54 25.85
N GLN A 177 -7.03 -0.75 26.07
CA GLN A 177 -8.30 -1.24 26.62
C GLN A 177 -8.11 -2.00 27.93
N GLY A 178 -6.91 -2.55 28.16
CA GLY A 178 -6.62 -3.33 29.35
C GLY A 178 -5.15 -3.30 29.74
N LEU A 179 -4.88 -3.46 31.02
CA LEU A 179 -3.52 -3.52 31.58
C LEU A 179 -3.40 -4.74 32.48
N THR A 180 -2.43 -5.59 32.23
CA THR A 180 -2.01 -6.68 33.10
C THR A 180 -0.60 -6.36 33.62
N ALA A 181 -0.41 -6.36 34.95
CA ALA A 181 0.90 -6.15 35.56
C ALA A 181 1.25 -7.31 36.48
N ALA A 182 2.46 -7.85 36.36
CA ALA A 182 2.92 -9.01 37.11
C ALA A 182 1.96 -10.23 37.04
N GLY A 183 1.25 -10.40 35.91
CA GLY A 183 0.28 -11.48 35.71
C GLY A 183 -1.09 -11.27 36.36
N VAL A 184 -1.36 -10.08 36.89
CA VAL A 184 -2.63 -9.71 37.49
C VAL A 184 -3.27 -8.59 36.69
N GLN A 185 -4.55 -8.75 36.32
CA GLN A 185 -5.32 -7.70 35.66
C GLN A 185 -5.47 -6.50 36.57
N VAL A 186 -5.11 -5.32 36.09
CA VAL A 186 -5.25 -4.06 36.82
C VAL A 186 -6.69 -3.56 36.67
N PRO A 187 -7.38 -3.17 37.74
CA PRO A 187 -8.69 -2.56 37.65
C PRO A 187 -8.71 -1.33 36.74
N ASP A 188 -9.78 -1.16 35.95
CA ASP A 188 -9.88 -0.14 34.90
C ASP A 188 -9.56 1.29 35.40
N GLU A 189 -10.07 1.66 36.59
CA GLU A 189 -9.82 2.99 37.19
C GLU A 189 -8.33 3.26 37.47
N LEU A 190 -7.56 2.22 37.75
CA LEU A 190 -6.12 2.32 37.96
C LEU A 190 -5.38 2.19 36.62
N ALA A 191 -5.86 1.34 35.72
CA ALA A 191 -5.33 1.20 34.40
C ALA A 191 -5.38 2.53 33.64
N ASP A 192 -6.51 3.23 33.64
CA ASP A 192 -6.70 4.54 33.02
C ASP A 192 -5.69 5.58 33.54
N ARG A 193 -5.38 5.58 34.83
CA ARG A 193 -4.40 6.50 35.42
C ARG A 193 -2.96 6.14 35.05
N LEU A 194 -2.64 4.86 34.94
CA LEU A 194 -1.32 4.37 34.59
C LEU A 194 -1.06 4.50 33.08
N LEU A 195 -2.12 4.36 32.29
CA LEU A 195 -2.08 4.46 30.82
C LEU A 195 -2.28 5.91 30.34
N ALA A 196 -2.67 6.84 31.23
CA ALA A 196 -2.77 8.25 30.89
C ALA A 196 -1.39 8.78 30.46
N GLY A 197 -1.26 9.12 29.17
CA GLY A 197 0.00 9.55 28.57
C GLY A 197 0.82 8.44 27.89
N THR A 198 0.28 7.20 27.83
CA THR A 198 0.90 6.10 27.08
C THR A 198 0.30 5.91 25.69
N SER A 199 -0.44 6.89 25.18
CA SER A 199 -0.91 6.87 23.82
C SER A 199 0.28 6.88 22.86
N PHE A 200 0.27 5.93 21.95
CA PHE A 200 1.19 5.90 20.84
C PHE A 200 0.53 6.59 19.64
N GLU A 201 1.21 7.58 19.09
CA GLU A 201 0.77 8.30 17.90
C GLU A 201 1.89 8.24 16.86
N TYR A 202 1.55 7.80 15.64
CA TYR A 202 2.51 7.72 14.56
C TYR A 202 1.97 8.38 13.30
N PRO A 203 2.61 9.47 12.81
CA PRO A 203 2.13 10.20 11.65
C PRO A 203 2.30 9.38 10.37
N LEU A 204 1.23 9.29 9.57
CA LEU A 204 1.20 8.64 8.26
C LEU A 204 1.29 9.66 7.11
N ASP A 205 1.71 10.90 7.41
CA ASP A 205 1.80 12.03 6.46
C ASP A 205 2.88 11.87 5.38
N ARG A 206 3.83 10.94 5.59
CA ARG A 206 4.94 10.68 4.65
C ARG A 206 4.70 9.57 3.67
N LEU A 207 3.47 9.07 3.60
CA LEU A 207 3.12 8.08 2.57
C LEU A 207 3.19 8.72 1.18
N PRO A 208 3.67 7.97 0.16
CA PRO A 208 3.84 8.50 -1.19
C PRO A 208 2.50 8.89 -1.83
N TYR A 209 2.56 9.79 -2.82
CA TYR A 209 1.42 10.19 -3.64
C TYR A 209 0.23 10.82 -2.89
N GLN A 210 0.49 11.49 -1.76
CA GLN A 210 -0.55 12.11 -0.92
C GLN A 210 -1.62 11.08 -0.49
N THR A 211 -1.18 9.85 -0.24
CA THR A 211 -2.06 8.78 0.22
C THR A 211 -2.76 9.17 1.51
N THR A 212 -4.07 9.06 1.54
CA THR A 212 -4.89 9.28 2.72
C THR A 212 -5.36 7.95 3.26
N ILE A 213 -4.95 7.61 4.48
CA ILE A 213 -5.43 6.41 5.18
C ILE A 213 -6.77 6.73 5.83
N THR A 214 -7.75 5.84 5.62
CA THR A 214 -9.12 5.98 6.12
C THR A 214 -9.57 4.83 7.01
N GLY A 215 -8.77 3.74 7.06
CA GLY A 215 -9.07 2.58 7.89
C GLY A 215 -7.82 1.87 8.36
N VAL A 216 -7.93 1.28 9.55
CA VAL A 216 -6.89 0.49 10.20
C VAL A 216 -7.54 -0.76 10.79
N GLU A 217 -7.02 -1.92 10.49
CA GLU A 217 -7.52 -3.20 11.01
C GLU A 217 -6.34 -4.06 11.48
N ALA A 218 -6.50 -4.72 12.64
CA ALA A 218 -5.55 -5.71 13.12
C ALA A 218 -5.90 -7.10 12.56
N GLU A 219 -4.94 -7.74 11.96
CA GLU A 219 -4.99 -9.14 11.55
C GLU A 219 -3.82 -9.90 12.18
N GLU A 220 -3.90 -11.21 12.26
CA GLU A 220 -2.82 -12.04 12.83
C GLU A 220 -1.45 -11.71 12.21
N GLY A 221 -0.53 -11.20 13.04
CA GLY A 221 0.84 -10.85 12.65
C GLY A 221 1.00 -9.61 11.77
N ARG A 222 -0.05 -8.81 11.55
CA ARG A 222 0.03 -7.57 10.76
C ARG A 222 -1.08 -6.58 11.06
N ILE A 223 -0.82 -5.32 10.75
CA ILE A 223 -1.86 -4.29 10.65
C ILE A 223 -2.11 -4.01 9.17
N MET A 224 -3.37 -4.01 8.78
CA MET A 224 -3.82 -3.63 7.45
C MET A 224 -4.30 -2.17 7.48
N LEU A 225 -3.66 -1.33 6.68
CA LEU A 225 -4.07 0.04 6.43
C LEU A 225 -4.85 0.09 5.12
N SER A 226 -5.99 0.77 5.11
CA SER A 226 -6.79 1.03 3.92
C SER A 226 -6.97 2.53 3.70
N GLY A 227 -7.06 2.95 2.45
CA GLY A 227 -7.17 4.36 2.13
C GLY A 227 -7.29 4.62 0.64
N SER A 228 -7.04 5.86 0.23
CA SER A 228 -7.10 6.29 -1.16
C SER A 228 -5.84 7.05 -1.58
N VAL A 229 -5.54 6.94 -2.86
CA VAL A 229 -4.48 7.70 -3.54
C VAL A 229 -5.15 8.60 -4.56
N PRO A 230 -5.19 9.92 -4.34
CA PRO A 230 -5.90 10.83 -5.22
C PRO A 230 -5.19 11.09 -6.54
N SER A 231 -3.86 10.93 -6.58
CA SER A 231 -3.08 11.21 -7.77
C SER A 231 -1.76 10.46 -7.78
N ILE A 232 -1.64 9.50 -8.71
CA ILE A 232 -0.38 8.86 -9.05
C ILE A 232 0.06 9.46 -10.37
N PRO A 233 1.03 10.37 -10.41
CA PRO A 233 1.52 10.92 -11.67
C PRO A 233 2.27 9.82 -12.42
N LEU A 234 1.91 9.54 -13.66
CA LEU A 234 2.68 8.74 -14.61
C LEU A 234 3.38 9.68 -15.60
N GLY A 235 4.49 9.24 -16.21
CA GLY A 235 5.19 10.03 -17.24
C GLY A 235 6.22 11.02 -16.70
N ALA A 236 6.60 12.03 -17.47
CA ALA A 236 7.80 12.81 -17.36
C ALA A 236 8.21 13.19 -15.93
N TYR A 237 9.41 12.77 -15.53
CA TYR A 237 10.14 13.40 -14.41
C TYR A 237 10.27 14.90 -14.69
N PRO A 238 9.82 15.79 -13.81
CA PRO A 238 10.26 17.17 -13.88
C PRO A 238 11.69 17.23 -13.33
N GLY A 239 12.68 17.03 -14.16
CA GLY A 239 14.08 17.08 -13.73
C GLY A 239 15.00 16.19 -14.55
N GLY A 240 15.16 16.47 -15.81
CA GLY A 240 16.26 16.06 -16.67
C GLY A 240 16.85 17.31 -17.27
#